data_3bcbc12b55d3bb04b511000608c99d98
#
_entry.id   3bcbc12b55d3bb04b511000608c99d98
#
_cell.length_a   1.000
_cell.length_b   1.000
_cell.length_c   1.000
_cell.angle_alpha   90.00
_cell.angle_beta   90.00
_cell.angle_gamma   90.00
#
_symmetry.space_group_name_H-M   'P 1'
#
loop_
_entity.id
_entity.type
_entity.pdbx_description
1 polymer ?
#
loop_
_entity_poly.entity_id
_entity_poly.type
_entity_poly.pdbx_seq_one_letter_code
_entity_poly.pdbx_strand_id
1 'polypeptide(L)'
;ALAAIGASAADGIRKGIDPPAPVVGDAYASQVPELPSSLESALRAFENDDVLRGSLGKDFGEYYATSRGWELKAWRETVTDWERARYDRSV
;
A
#
# COMPACT_ATOMS: atom_id res chain seq x y z
N ALA A 1 9.63 4.00 -5.26
CA ALA A 1 8.54 3.71 -6.21
C ALA A 1 9.07 3.10 -7.51
N LEU A 2 10.06 3.71 -8.14
CA LEU A 2 10.63 3.17 -9.38
C LEU A 2 11.26 1.80 -9.19
N ALA A 3 11.95 1.59 -8.07
CA ALA A 3 12.56 0.30 -7.75
C ALA A 3 11.50 -0.81 -7.60
N ALA A 4 10.38 -0.49 -6.96
CA ALA A 4 9.29 -1.45 -6.78
C ALA A 4 8.62 -1.80 -8.11
N ILE A 5 8.40 -0.81 -8.97
CA ILE A 5 7.84 -1.02 -10.30
C ILE A 5 8.78 -1.90 -11.13
N GLY A 6 10.09 -1.60 -11.11
CA GLY A 6 11.09 -2.40 -11.82
C GLY A 6 11.16 -3.85 -11.32
N ALA A 7 11.11 -4.04 -10.00
CA ALA A 7 11.12 -5.36 -9.39
C ALA A 7 9.90 -6.18 -9.79
N SER A 8 8.73 -5.56 -9.78
CA SER A 8 7.47 -6.21 -10.17
C SER A 8 7.48 -6.59 -11.64
N ALA A 9 7.96 -5.71 -12.51
CA ALA A 9 8.07 -5.98 -13.94
C ALA A 9 9.04 -7.13 -14.22
N ALA A 10 10.20 -7.14 -13.57
CA ALA A 10 11.18 -8.21 -13.72
C ALA A 10 10.63 -9.56 -13.24
N ASP A 11 9.88 -9.57 -12.16
CA ASP A 11 9.23 -10.78 -11.65
C ASP A 11 8.21 -11.33 -12.63
N GLY A 12 7.37 -10.46 -13.20
CA GLY A 12 6.38 -10.86 -14.19
C GLY A 12 7.01 -11.47 -15.44
N ILE A 13 8.11 -10.88 -15.92
CA ILE A 13 8.87 -11.40 -17.07
C ILE A 13 9.49 -12.76 -16.72
N ARG A 14 10.13 -12.86 -15.57
CA ARG A 14 10.80 -14.09 -15.12
C ARG A 14 9.84 -15.26 -15.01
N LYS A 15 8.65 -15.02 -14.46
CA LYS A 15 7.64 -16.05 -14.25
C LYS A 15 6.74 -16.28 -15.46
N GLY A 16 6.85 -15.46 -16.50
CA GLY A 16 6.02 -15.54 -17.68
C GLY A 16 4.54 -15.30 -17.38
N ILE A 17 4.26 -14.36 -16.48
CA ILE A 17 2.89 -14.04 -16.09
C ILE A 17 2.21 -13.25 -17.22
N ASP A 18 1.09 -13.78 -17.69
CA ASP A 18 0.29 -13.06 -18.69
C ASP A 18 -0.60 -12.04 -17.98
N PRO A 19 -0.71 -10.81 -18.52
CA PRO A 19 -1.63 -9.84 -17.96
C PRO A 19 -3.08 -10.29 -18.16
N PRO A 20 -3.99 -9.86 -17.27
CA PRO A 20 -5.41 -10.13 -17.47
C PRO A 20 -5.94 -9.41 -18.70
N ALA A 21 -7.12 -9.82 -19.15
CA ALA A 21 -7.76 -9.19 -20.31
C ALA A 21 -7.96 -7.69 -20.07
N PRO A 22 -7.81 -6.85 -21.13
CA PRO A 22 -8.07 -5.42 -21.00
C PRO A 22 -9.49 -5.15 -20.54
N VAL A 23 -9.66 -4.14 -19.69
CA VAL A 23 -10.99 -3.69 -19.26
C VAL A 23 -11.62 -2.92 -20.40
N VAL A 24 -12.85 -3.30 -20.77
CA VAL A 24 -13.63 -2.61 -21.79
C VAL A 24 -14.71 -1.80 -21.10
N GLY A 25 -14.77 -0.50 -21.40
CA GLY A 25 -15.73 0.40 -20.80
C GLY A 25 -15.23 1.01 -19.50
N ASP A 26 -16.12 1.23 -18.55
CA ASP A 26 -15.79 1.85 -17.27
C ASP A 26 -15.10 0.87 -16.33
N ALA A 27 -13.84 1.12 -16.01
CA ALA A 27 -13.07 0.29 -15.09
C ALA A 27 -13.66 0.25 -13.68
N TYR A 28 -14.29 1.32 -13.24
CA TYR A 28 -14.91 1.38 -11.91
C TYR A 28 -16.16 0.49 -11.80
N ALA A 29 -16.79 0.20 -12.93
CA ALA A 29 -17.93 -0.70 -12.98
C ALA A 29 -17.54 -2.17 -13.16
N SER A 30 -16.26 -2.44 -13.43
CA SER A 30 -15.76 -3.79 -13.68
C SER A 30 -15.38 -4.48 -12.37
N GLN A 31 -15.55 -5.81 -12.33
CA GLN A 31 -15.14 -6.64 -11.18
C GLN A 31 -13.67 -7.04 -11.33
N VAL A 32 -12.78 -6.06 -11.30
CA VAL A 32 -11.32 -6.30 -11.33
C VAL A 32 -10.75 -6.00 -9.95
N PRO A 33 -9.60 -6.62 -9.58
CA PRO A 33 -8.95 -6.30 -8.32
C PRO A 33 -8.56 -4.82 -8.28
N GLU A 34 -8.84 -4.18 -7.16
CA GLU A 34 -8.52 -2.77 -6.95
C GLU A 34 -7.21 -2.61 -6.19
N LEU A 35 -6.55 -1.47 -6.38
CA LEU A 35 -5.41 -1.11 -5.56
C LEU A 35 -5.87 -0.78 -4.14
N PRO A 36 -5.00 -0.97 -3.13
CA PRO A 36 -5.34 -0.58 -1.77
C PRO A 36 -5.75 0.89 -1.69
N SER A 37 -6.83 1.17 -0.97
CA SER A 37 -7.41 2.50 -0.87
C SER A 37 -6.97 3.28 0.36
N SER A 38 -6.17 2.68 1.25
CA SER A 38 -5.67 3.33 2.46
C SER A 38 -4.21 2.98 2.68
N LEU A 39 -3.52 3.81 3.47
CA LEU A 39 -2.14 3.54 3.85
C LEU A 39 -2.04 2.22 4.64
N GLU A 40 -2.99 1.94 5.51
CA GLU A 40 -3.02 0.70 6.29
C GLU A 40 -3.11 -0.52 5.39
N SER A 41 -4.03 -0.52 4.43
CA SER A 41 -4.18 -1.62 3.47
C SER A 41 -2.96 -1.78 2.59
N ALA A 42 -2.40 -0.68 2.12
CA ALA A 42 -1.20 -0.68 1.29
C ALA A 42 0.01 -1.23 2.04
N LEU A 43 0.18 -0.83 3.30
CA LEU A 43 1.28 -1.32 4.15
C LEU A 43 1.15 -2.81 4.40
N ARG A 44 -0.06 -3.28 4.67
CA ARG A 44 -0.32 -4.71 4.88
C ARG A 44 -0.03 -5.52 3.62
N ALA A 45 -0.42 -5.02 2.45
CA ALA A 45 -0.11 -5.65 1.18
C ALA A 45 1.40 -5.74 0.94
N PHE A 46 2.14 -4.67 1.27
CA PHE A 46 3.59 -4.65 1.16
C PHE A 46 4.25 -5.67 2.10
N GLU A 47 3.80 -5.75 3.34
CA GLU A 47 4.35 -6.69 4.32
C GLU A 47 4.15 -8.14 3.91
N ASN A 48 3.08 -8.43 3.16
CA ASN A 48 2.77 -9.78 2.68
C ASN A 48 3.32 -10.07 1.28
N ASP A 49 4.00 -9.12 0.66
CA ASP A 49 4.55 -9.29 -0.69
C ASP A 49 6.01 -9.74 -0.61
N ASP A 50 6.23 -11.03 -0.74
CA ASP A 50 7.57 -11.62 -0.67
C ASP A 50 8.46 -11.19 -1.84
N VAL A 51 7.87 -10.95 -3.01
CA VAL A 51 8.62 -10.53 -4.20
C VAL A 51 9.22 -9.15 -4.01
N LEU A 52 8.42 -8.18 -3.60
CA LEU A 52 8.90 -6.82 -3.37
C LEU A 52 9.90 -6.78 -2.22
N ARG A 53 9.61 -7.44 -1.12
CA ARG A 53 10.51 -7.47 0.03
C ARG A 53 11.83 -8.14 -0.29
N GLY A 54 11.80 -9.23 -1.05
CA GLY A 54 13.01 -9.91 -1.49
C GLY A 54 13.85 -9.09 -2.46
N SER A 55 13.20 -8.40 -3.39
CA SER A 55 13.89 -7.59 -4.40
C SER A 55 14.48 -6.30 -3.83
N LEU A 56 13.82 -5.68 -2.86
CA LEU A 56 14.28 -4.45 -2.23
C LEU A 56 15.26 -4.70 -1.08
N GLY A 57 15.36 -5.94 -0.62
CA GLY A 57 16.20 -6.34 0.49
C GLY A 57 15.47 -6.34 1.82
N LYS A 58 15.82 -7.29 2.68
CA LYS A 58 15.15 -7.50 3.96
C LYS A 58 15.26 -6.27 4.87
N ASP A 59 16.45 -5.70 5.01
CA ASP A 59 16.68 -4.56 5.90
C ASP A 59 15.91 -3.33 5.44
N PHE A 60 15.93 -3.04 4.14
CA PHE A 60 15.14 -1.94 3.59
C PHE A 60 13.65 -2.17 3.77
N GLY A 61 13.18 -3.39 3.52
CA GLY A 61 11.75 -3.73 3.67
C GLY A 61 11.27 -3.52 5.10
N GLU A 62 12.03 -3.97 6.09
CA GLU A 62 11.71 -3.77 7.50
C GLU A 62 11.74 -2.30 7.90
N TYR A 63 12.75 -1.57 7.46
CA TYR A 63 12.86 -0.14 7.73
C TYR A 63 11.67 0.62 7.13
N TYR A 64 11.34 0.33 5.87
CA TYR A 64 10.25 1.01 5.19
C TYR A 64 8.90 0.73 5.85
N ALA A 65 8.63 -0.53 6.18
CA ALA A 65 7.40 -0.93 6.83
C ALA A 65 7.26 -0.26 8.21
N THR A 66 8.35 -0.22 8.99
CA THR A 66 8.36 0.42 10.30
C THR A 66 8.11 1.93 10.18
N SER A 67 8.79 2.58 9.24
CA SER A 67 8.64 4.01 8.99
C SER A 67 7.20 4.39 8.60
N ARG A 68 6.60 3.62 7.69
CA ARG A 68 5.21 3.88 7.29
C ARG A 68 4.22 3.56 8.42
N GLY A 69 4.50 2.55 9.22
CA GLY A 69 3.68 2.22 10.38
C GLY A 69 3.66 3.33 11.41
N TRP A 70 4.80 3.97 11.67
CA TRP A 70 4.89 5.12 12.56
C TRP A 70 4.12 6.32 12.03
N GLU A 71 4.20 6.54 10.72
CA GLU A 71 3.46 7.62 10.06
C GLU A 71 1.95 7.40 10.20
N LEU A 72 1.49 6.18 10.01
CA LEU A 72 0.09 5.81 10.20
C LEU A 72 -0.37 6.04 11.65
N LYS A 73 0.47 5.65 12.62
CA LYS A 73 0.18 5.86 14.03
C LYS A 73 0.09 7.35 14.35
N ALA A 74 1.02 8.15 13.87
CA ALA A 74 1.01 9.59 14.08
C ALA A 74 -0.24 10.24 13.49
N TRP A 75 -0.65 9.80 12.31
CA TRP A 75 -1.87 10.29 11.67
C TRP A 75 -3.11 9.98 12.53
N ARG A 76 -3.21 8.76 13.03
CA ARG A 76 -4.33 8.35 13.89
C ARG A 76 -4.41 9.16 15.17
N GLU A 77 -3.27 9.41 15.80
CA GLU A 77 -3.20 10.23 17.02
C GLU A 77 -3.63 11.66 16.73
N THR A 78 -3.22 12.23 15.61
CA THR A 78 -3.60 13.57 15.20
C THR A 78 -5.12 13.69 15.00
N VAL A 79 -5.72 12.71 14.32
CA VAL A 79 -7.18 12.69 14.11
C VAL A 79 -7.91 12.58 15.44
N THR A 80 -7.45 11.74 16.33
CA THR A 80 -8.05 11.56 17.66
C THR A 80 -7.98 12.85 18.49
N ASP A 81 -6.84 13.52 18.49
CA ASP A 81 -6.66 14.79 19.21
C ASP A 81 -7.57 15.87 18.62
N TRP A 82 -7.70 15.94 17.31
CA TRP A 82 -8.59 16.87 16.64
C TRP A 82 -10.05 16.62 17.02
N GLU A 83 -10.48 15.38 17.04
CA GLU A 83 -11.83 15.01 17.42
C GLU A 83 -12.11 15.37 18.88
N ARG A 84 -11.16 15.11 19.76
CA ARG A 84 -11.28 15.47 21.18
C ARG A 84 -11.44 16.97 21.36
N ALA A 85 -10.62 17.76 20.70
CA ALA A 85 -10.70 19.21 20.76
C ALA A 85 -12.06 19.72 20.24
N ARG A 86 -12.58 19.10 19.19
CA ARG A 86 -13.86 19.46 18.61
C ARG A 86 -15.02 19.20 19.59
N TYR A 87 -15.01 18.02 20.24
CA TYR A 87 -16.05 17.68 21.20
C TYR A 87 -15.96 18.52 22.47
N ASP A 88 -14.77 18.81 22.94
CA ASP A 88 -14.58 19.67 24.12
C ASP A 88 -15.15 21.06 23.89
N ARG A 89 -15.07 21.57 22.67
CA ARG A 89 -15.64 22.89 22.32
C ARG A 89 -17.15 22.87 22.15
N SER A 90 -17.72 21.71 21.94
CA SER A 90 -19.15 21.54 21.74
C SER A 90 -19.97 21.51 23.03
N VAL A 91 -19.30 21.36 24.15
CA VAL A 91 -19.93 21.22 25.47
C VAL A 91 -20.15 22.55 26.22
#